data_ad6c6b393d2714cb3c8e5afeb2a07c46
#
_entry.id   ad6c6b393d2714cb3c8e5afeb2a07c46
#
_cell.length_a   1.000
_cell.length_b   1.000
_cell.length_c   1.000
_cell.angle_alpha   90.00
_cell.angle_beta   90.00
_cell.angle_gamma   90.00
#
_symmetry.space_group_name_H-M   'P 1'
#
loop_
_entity.id
_entity.type
_entity.pdbx_description
1 polymer ?
#
loop_
_entity_poly.entity_id
_entity_poly.type
_entity_poly.pdbx_seq_one_letter_code
_entity_poly.pdbx_strand_id
1 'polypeptide(L)'
;RDLTGDWSSDVCSSDLSSVGSVSLAVASSVPGSTSSTVCSTSDCTIAYAESGFIFDVPTLIAARPQSDIALRAVKKSDTSQACVPGFANVTRSLSFTSAYINPGTGTQPVMVNNSPVTSSPSSLNLTFDSTGTTLLTVRYDDAGQMTLAAQYDGTTANGDVGLSMSGSDVFVSKPYGLCLQTASSCTVAGVNDNCQVFAKAGDSFPLRIQAVGWQADGEPLTAGNLCSNHIITPNFQMSDITLNSALVAPVSGDSGTLSPPQYSHVLGNQTTTSTSISEVGVFRLTATPTANGYFGETVSGGESGLVGRFIPAYLGVQANASLTSSCGSSFSYQGQPMAFAIGQEPTLTVTGFNRSASITHNYDRGAFWRLATPVPNAYTSITGKTSLDVSGRLTRSGTANLAQSGADDGDGAERYRWSGETLQYTPALLPLADDYPFIAAIRQTFSAATLTDTDGACFGDGNSCSAYSYDFSDSPGSEVRLGRLRLDNAHGSELQALDLPLRIETWQNLAGGSFRVEGLDTCTTAAVLQTPALSSYTGQLSQQNYGNDKVTLIAPSAGLGLLRLQPPGINGSVLGGLPATPSWLFYDWNGKGREAATGLARFGIYRGSSPMIFRREVYR
;
A
#
# COMPACT_ATOMS: atom_id res chain seq x y z
N ARG A 1 1.11 31.88 40.82
CA ARG A 1 1.47 31.64 42.24
C ARG A 1 0.48 30.63 42.75
N ASP A 2 0.93 29.39 42.94
CA ASP A 2 0.18 28.35 43.62
C ASP A 2 -0.10 28.84 45.03
N LEU A 3 -1.37 28.98 45.37
CA LEU A 3 -1.83 29.16 46.73
C LEU A 3 -2.12 27.78 47.35
N THR A 4 -1.24 26.79 47.08
CA THR A 4 -1.19 25.54 47.85
C THR A 4 -0.42 25.82 49.15
N GLY A 5 -0.94 26.73 49.95
CA GLY A 5 -0.63 26.80 51.35
C GLY A 5 -1.36 25.64 52.04
N ASP A 6 -0.61 24.93 52.86
CA ASP A 6 -1.11 23.86 53.74
C ASP A 6 -2.22 24.42 54.65
N TRP A 7 -3.46 24.44 54.14
CA TRP A 7 -4.67 24.88 54.87
C TRP A 7 -5.16 23.82 55.84
N SER A 8 -4.56 22.62 55.79
CA SER A 8 -4.96 21.50 56.65
C SER A 8 -4.56 21.67 58.12
N SER A 9 -3.68 22.61 58.42
CA SER A 9 -3.20 22.82 59.81
C SER A 9 -3.93 23.91 60.60
N ASP A 10 -4.78 24.76 59.96
CA ASP A 10 -5.29 25.97 60.58
C ASP A 10 -6.81 26.05 60.78
N VAL A 11 -7.53 24.90 60.75
CA VAL A 11 -8.98 24.87 61.00
C VAL A 11 -9.38 25.45 62.39
N CYS A 12 -8.43 25.56 63.30
CA CYS A 12 -8.64 26.09 64.61
C CYS A 12 -7.96 27.45 64.89
N SER A 13 -7.26 28.08 63.95
CA SER A 13 -6.48 29.33 64.14
C SER A 13 -7.13 30.57 63.51
N SER A 14 -8.43 30.57 63.24
CA SER A 14 -9.09 31.77 62.70
C SER A 14 -9.56 32.70 63.82
N ASP A 15 -9.43 34.02 63.61
CA ASP A 15 -9.98 35.08 64.48
C ASP A 15 -11.51 35.12 64.58
N LEU A 16 -12.21 34.13 63.97
CA LEU A 16 -13.65 34.04 64.01
C LEU A 16 -14.09 33.35 65.32
N SER A 17 -14.79 34.09 66.11
CA SER A 17 -15.19 33.71 67.48
C SER A 17 -16.53 32.96 67.53
N SER A 18 -17.15 32.63 66.41
CA SER A 18 -18.46 31.96 66.33
C SER A 18 -18.53 30.97 65.18
N VAL A 19 -19.37 29.93 65.35
CA VAL A 19 -19.71 28.97 64.29
C VAL A 19 -20.39 29.72 63.13
N GLY A 20 -19.98 29.45 61.92
CA GLY A 20 -20.51 30.07 60.74
C GLY A 20 -19.83 29.64 59.45
N SER A 21 -20.24 30.20 58.32
CA SER A 21 -19.58 29.96 57.05
C SER A 21 -19.06 31.26 56.44
N VAL A 22 -17.91 31.23 55.84
CA VAL A 22 -17.28 32.38 55.16
C VAL A 22 -17.03 32.01 53.71
N SER A 23 -17.54 32.80 52.77
CA SER A 23 -17.25 32.67 51.36
C SER A 23 -15.97 33.42 51.02
N LEU A 24 -15.04 32.71 50.37
CA LEU A 24 -13.79 33.29 49.87
C LEU A 24 -13.98 33.74 48.42
N ALA A 25 -13.54 34.99 48.14
CA ALA A 25 -13.48 35.47 46.76
C ALA A 25 -12.13 36.09 46.52
N VAL A 26 -11.52 35.79 45.38
CA VAL A 26 -10.26 36.38 44.92
C VAL A 26 -10.57 37.17 43.63
N ALA A 27 -10.24 38.45 43.64
CA ALA A 27 -10.33 39.30 42.47
C ALA A 27 -8.96 39.82 42.09
N SER A 28 -8.57 39.71 40.84
CA SER A 28 -7.40 40.38 40.28
C SER A 28 -7.84 41.44 39.29
N SER A 29 -7.41 42.68 39.52
CA SER A 29 -7.76 43.82 38.64
C SER A 29 -6.64 44.16 37.64
N VAL A 30 -5.41 43.77 37.90
CA VAL A 30 -4.27 44.06 37.01
C VAL A 30 -3.24 42.93 37.10
N PRO A 31 -3.05 42.10 36.07
CA PRO A 31 -3.96 41.96 34.92
C PRO A 31 -5.29 41.33 35.35
N GLY A 32 -6.36 41.69 34.65
CA GLY A 32 -7.68 41.09 34.87
C GLY A 32 -7.60 39.57 34.60
N SER A 33 -8.09 38.77 35.54
CA SER A 33 -8.17 37.33 35.38
C SER A 33 -9.43 36.96 34.60
N THR A 34 -9.27 36.13 33.53
CA THR A 34 -10.40 35.55 32.80
C THR A 34 -10.76 34.16 33.32
N SER A 35 -9.95 33.61 34.26
CA SER A 35 -10.19 32.29 34.85
C SER A 35 -11.16 32.41 36.03
N SER A 36 -12.11 31.49 36.12
CA SER A 36 -12.96 31.35 37.29
C SER A 36 -12.16 30.90 38.50
N THR A 37 -12.53 31.39 39.68
CA THR A 37 -11.96 30.89 40.95
C THR A 37 -12.37 29.43 41.13
N VAL A 38 -11.39 28.54 41.32
CA VAL A 38 -11.62 27.13 41.63
C VAL A 38 -11.34 26.93 43.12
N CYS A 39 -12.33 26.48 43.85
CA CYS A 39 -12.22 26.18 45.27
C CYS A 39 -12.43 24.67 45.50
N SER A 40 -11.99 24.16 46.61
CA SER A 40 -12.26 22.76 47.05
C SER A 40 -13.74 22.51 47.31
N THR A 41 -14.50 23.55 47.61
CA THR A 41 -15.98 23.50 47.70
C THR A 41 -16.60 24.20 46.50
N SER A 42 -17.77 23.75 46.06
CA SER A 42 -18.42 24.29 44.83
C SER A 42 -18.81 25.77 44.93
N ASP A 43 -18.92 26.31 46.14
CA ASP A 43 -19.36 27.68 46.45
C ASP A 43 -18.26 28.54 47.11
N CYS A 44 -17.03 28.00 47.21
CA CYS A 44 -15.91 28.67 47.86
C CYS A 44 -16.20 29.03 49.37
N THR A 45 -17.02 28.25 50.05
CA THR A 45 -17.40 28.49 51.44
C THR A 45 -16.58 27.63 52.38
N ILE A 46 -16.10 28.23 53.48
CA ILE A 46 -15.46 27.54 54.61
C ILE A 46 -16.42 27.57 55.79
N ALA A 47 -16.79 26.40 56.29
CA ALA A 47 -17.64 26.26 57.48
C ALA A 47 -16.75 26.11 58.74
N TYR A 48 -17.05 26.87 59.75
CA TYR A 48 -16.36 26.82 61.05
C TYR A 48 -17.26 26.09 62.06
N ALA A 49 -16.68 25.07 62.69
CA ALA A 49 -17.35 24.28 63.71
C ALA A 49 -16.47 24.13 64.96
N GLU A 50 -17.07 23.92 66.14
CA GLU A 50 -16.32 23.74 67.41
C GLU A 50 -15.63 22.37 67.49
N SER A 51 -16.09 21.39 66.67
CA SER A 51 -15.54 20.05 66.58
C SER A 51 -15.80 19.46 65.20
N GLY A 52 -14.92 18.56 64.72
CA GLY A 52 -15.07 17.94 63.39
C GLY A 52 -14.07 16.84 63.16
N PHE A 53 -14.17 16.25 61.97
CA PHE A 53 -13.22 15.29 61.44
C PHE A 53 -12.39 15.94 60.35
N ILE A 54 -11.09 15.71 60.38
CA ILE A 54 -10.13 16.15 59.34
C ILE A 54 -9.54 14.89 58.76
N PHE A 55 -9.69 14.70 57.44
CA PHE A 55 -9.01 13.68 56.65
C PHE A 55 -8.91 14.12 55.20
N ASP A 56 -7.90 13.62 54.52
CA ASP A 56 -7.60 13.87 53.10
C ASP A 56 -7.40 12.53 52.44
N VAL A 57 -8.28 12.22 51.46
CA VAL A 57 -8.21 11.01 50.67
C VAL A 57 -7.39 11.35 49.42
N PRO A 58 -6.18 10.82 49.28
CA PRO A 58 -5.36 11.13 48.13
C PRO A 58 -6.02 10.60 46.85
N THR A 59 -5.57 11.04 45.70
CA THR A 59 -5.99 10.46 44.40
C THR A 59 -5.84 8.95 44.41
N LEU A 60 -6.92 8.24 44.20
CA LEU A 60 -6.96 6.78 44.14
C LEU A 60 -6.72 6.27 42.71
N ILE A 61 -6.14 5.08 42.62
CA ILE A 61 -6.22 4.25 41.44
C ILE A 61 -7.37 3.28 41.61
N ALA A 62 -8.28 3.23 40.66
CA ALA A 62 -9.46 2.36 40.73
C ALA A 62 -9.08 0.91 41.08
N ALA A 63 -9.84 0.30 42.01
CA ALA A 63 -9.63 -1.02 42.56
C ALA A 63 -8.38 -1.22 43.45
N ARG A 64 -7.50 -0.21 43.58
CA ARG A 64 -6.33 -0.29 44.46
C ARG A 64 -6.68 0.21 45.86
N PRO A 65 -6.50 -0.58 46.93
CA PRO A 65 -6.60 -0.09 48.28
C PRO A 65 -5.54 0.95 48.60
N GLN A 66 -5.95 2.07 49.15
CA GLN A 66 -5.06 3.10 49.70
C GLN A 66 -5.16 3.07 51.22
N SER A 67 -4.09 2.63 51.89
CA SER A 67 -3.99 2.54 53.33
C SER A 67 -3.38 3.83 53.94
N ASP A 68 -3.40 3.87 55.27
CA ASP A 68 -2.73 4.90 56.09
C ASP A 68 -3.31 6.32 55.91
N ILE A 69 -4.61 6.42 55.56
CA ILE A 69 -5.29 7.70 55.49
C ILE A 69 -5.69 8.09 56.93
N ALA A 70 -5.06 9.13 57.44
CA ALA A 70 -5.28 9.60 58.80
C ALA A 70 -6.62 10.35 58.91
N LEU A 71 -7.55 9.84 59.69
CA LEU A 71 -8.75 10.55 60.12
C LEU A 71 -8.57 11.03 61.56
N ARG A 72 -8.59 12.37 61.75
CA ARG A 72 -8.41 13.03 63.01
C ARG A 72 -9.71 13.60 63.55
N ALA A 73 -10.07 13.24 64.77
CA ALA A 73 -11.14 13.86 65.49
C ALA A 73 -10.57 15.06 66.28
N VAL A 74 -11.04 16.26 65.94
CA VAL A 74 -10.54 17.51 66.53
C VAL A 74 -11.69 18.29 67.18
N LYS A 75 -11.39 18.99 68.30
CA LYS A 75 -12.30 19.94 68.91
C LYS A 75 -11.54 21.19 69.33
N LYS A 76 -12.25 22.30 69.50
CA LYS A 76 -11.68 23.53 70.10
C LYS A 76 -11.27 23.30 71.55
N SER A 77 -10.11 23.83 71.93
CA SER A 77 -9.70 23.82 73.34
C SER A 77 -10.57 24.77 74.18
N ASP A 78 -10.89 24.35 75.40
CA ASP A 78 -11.64 25.17 76.34
C ASP A 78 -10.80 26.34 76.92
N THR A 79 -9.47 26.33 76.73
CA THR A 79 -8.53 27.28 77.36
C THR A 79 -7.65 28.03 76.34
N SER A 80 -7.68 27.67 75.06
CA SER A 80 -6.88 28.28 74.02
C SER A 80 -7.59 28.21 72.67
N GLN A 81 -7.04 28.90 71.65
CA GLN A 81 -7.55 28.77 70.27
C GLN A 81 -6.97 27.54 69.53
N ALA A 82 -6.24 26.65 70.19
CA ALA A 82 -5.67 25.47 69.57
C ALA A 82 -6.68 24.35 69.43
N CYS A 83 -6.51 23.54 68.38
CA CYS A 83 -7.24 22.27 68.26
C CYS A 83 -6.64 21.22 69.20
N VAL A 84 -7.52 20.52 69.88
CA VAL A 84 -7.15 19.39 70.75
C VAL A 84 -7.84 18.13 70.26
N PRO A 85 -7.36 16.92 70.61
CA PRO A 85 -8.02 15.68 70.22
C PRO A 85 -9.51 15.67 70.69
N GLY A 86 -10.42 15.45 69.75
CA GLY A 86 -11.83 15.28 70.05
C GLY A 86 -12.12 13.93 70.70
N PHE A 87 -11.39 12.92 70.30
CA PHE A 87 -11.37 11.56 70.87
C PHE A 87 -9.92 11.18 71.24
N ALA A 88 -9.69 10.55 72.35
CA ALA A 88 -8.39 10.05 72.72
C ALA A 88 -8.51 8.68 73.39
N ASN A 89 -7.84 7.66 72.87
CA ASN A 89 -7.82 6.28 73.36
C ASN A 89 -9.25 5.67 73.51
N VAL A 90 -10.16 5.97 72.58
CA VAL A 90 -11.55 5.50 72.61
C VAL A 90 -11.98 4.93 71.25
N THR A 91 -12.92 4.00 71.30
CA THR A 91 -13.61 3.51 70.11
C THR A 91 -14.93 4.24 69.97
N ARG A 92 -15.22 4.70 68.73
CA ARG A 92 -16.48 5.37 68.38
C ARG A 92 -17.05 4.79 67.11
N SER A 93 -18.40 4.70 67.04
CA SER A 93 -19.09 4.29 65.82
C SER A 93 -19.41 5.53 65.00
N LEU A 94 -18.70 5.73 63.89
CA LEU A 94 -18.91 6.83 62.97
C LEU A 94 -19.82 6.41 61.83
N SER A 95 -20.64 7.34 61.37
CA SER A 95 -21.51 7.19 60.21
C SER A 95 -20.78 7.75 58.98
N PHE A 96 -20.54 6.92 57.98
CA PHE A 96 -19.94 7.32 56.71
C PHE A 96 -20.98 7.36 55.59
N THR A 97 -20.86 8.35 54.70
CA THR A 97 -21.60 8.44 53.43
C THR A 97 -20.67 8.79 52.30
N SER A 98 -21.02 8.36 51.09
CA SER A 98 -20.34 8.77 49.88
C SER A 98 -21.31 9.30 48.83
N ALA A 99 -20.87 10.22 47.99
CA ALA A 99 -21.65 10.75 46.90
C ALA A 99 -20.84 10.86 45.63
N TYR A 100 -21.52 10.64 44.51
CA TYR A 100 -20.95 10.85 43.18
C TYR A 100 -20.97 12.33 42.82
N ILE A 101 -19.86 12.90 42.38
CA ILE A 101 -19.76 14.29 41.89
C ILE A 101 -19.71 14.29 40.38
N ASN A 102 -18.73 13.60 39.79
CA ASN A 102 -18.58 13.51 38.34
C ASN A 102 -18.04 12.10 37.94
N PRO A 103 -18.82 11.29 37.22
CA PRO A 103 -20.22 11.55 36.86
C PRO A 103 -21.13 11.60 38.08
N GLY A 104 -22.28 12.27 38.01
CA GLY A 104 -23.23 12.45 39.10
C GLY A 104 -23.99 11.17 39.50
N THR A 105 -23.68 10.04 38.89
CA THR A 105 -24.27 8.72 39.15
C THR A 105 -23.22 7.63 39.00
N GLY A 106 -23.41 6.52 39.72
CA GLY A 106 -22.56 5.35 39.63
C GLY A 106 -23.18 4.14 40.29
N THR A 107 -22.54 3.00 40.22
CA THR A 107 -23.06 1.72 40.76
C THR A 107 -22.15 1.10 41.81
N GLN A 108 -20.92 1.59 41.98
CA GLN A 108 -19.95 1.03 42.91
C GLN A 108 -19.90 1.82 44.21
N PRO A 109 -19.95 1.17 45.42
CA PRO A 109 -19.73 1.86 46.67
C PRO A 109 -18.25 2.23 46.87
N VAL A 110 -18.00 3.27 47.65
CA VAL A 110 -16.68 3.50 48.23
C VAL A 110 -16.46 2.51 49.36
N MET A 111 -15.34 1.79 49.36
CA MET A 111 -15.01 0.84 50.44
C MET A 111 -14.13 1.57 51.46
N VAL A 112 -14.57 1.62 52.70
CA VAL A 112 -13.79 2.13 53.85
C VAL A 112 -13.54 0.97 54.82
N ASN A 113 -12.28 0.62 55.06
CA ASN A 113 -11.89 -0.53 55.85
C ASN A 113 -12.64 -1.83 55.46
N ASN A 114 -12.78 -2.07 54.15
CA ASN A 114 -13.53 -3.16 53.52
C ASN A 114 -15.05 -3.14 53.73
N SER A 115 -15.62 -2.08 54.31
CA SER A 115 -17.05 -1.90 54.44
C SER A 115 -17.61 -1.00 53.35
N PRO A 116 -18.72 -1.36 52.69
CA PRO A 116 -19.31 -0.54 51.64
C PRO A 116 -19.96 0.72 52.22
N VAL A 117 -19.61 1.87 51.67
CA VAL A 117 -20.17 3.18 51.98
C VAL A 117 -20.86 3.74 50.74
N THR A 118 -22.11 4.10 50.88
CA THR A 118 -22.97 4.64 49.84
C THR A 118 -23.56 6.00 50.26
N SER A 119 -24.53 6.52 49.53
CA SER A 119 -25.31 7.67 49.95
C SER A 119 -26.17 7.40 51.21
N SER A 120 -26.45 6.15 51.53
CA SER A 120 -27.05 5.76 52.81
C SER A 120 -25.96 5.61 53.88
N PRO A 121 -26.18 6.14 55.09
CA PRO A 121 -25.22 6.07 56.18
C PRO A 121 -24.76 4.65 56.52
N SER A 122 -23.46 4.40 56.58
CA SER A 122 -22.83 3.14 57.00
C SER A 122 -22.06 3.35 58.30
N SER A 123 -22.33 2.59 59.33
CA SER A 123 -21.67 2.72 60.63
C SER A 123 -20.39 1.88 60.72
N LEU A 124 -19.28 2.52 61.04
CA LEU A 124 -17.97 1.87 61.24
C LEU A 124 -17.43 2.16 62.64
N ASN A 125 -17.04 1.12 63.37
CA ASN A 125 -16.36 1.26 64.66
C ASN A 125 -14.89 1.54 64.45
N LEU A 126 -14.43 2.72 64.87
CA LEU A 126 -13.06 3.17 64.73
C LEU A 126 -12.42 3.43 66.09
N THR A 127 -11.19 2.96 66.30
CA THR A 127 -10.43 3.18 67.53
C THR A 127 -9.45 4.31 67.30
N PHE A 128 -9.57 5.38 68.07
CA PHE A 128 -8.72 6.55 68.04
C PHE A 128 -7.59 6.38 69.07
N ASP A 129 -6.38 6.74 68.65
CA ASP A 129 -5.20 6.77 69.54
C ASP A 129 -5.20 7.97 70.49
N SER A 130 -4.10 8.15 71.25
CA SER A 130 -3.94 9.26 72.20
C SER A 130 -3.93 10.64 71.53
N THR A 131 -3.66 10.73 70.23
CA THR A 131 -3.64 11.97 69.44
C THR A 131 -5.00 12.27 68.80
N GLY A 132 -5.99 11.40 68.96
CA GLY A 132 -7.29 11.50 68.31
C GLY A 132 -7.29 11.08 66.86
N THR A 133 -6.34 10.24 66.46
CA THR A 133 -6.17 9.79 65.08
C THR A 133 -6.53 8.31 64.93
N THR A 134 -7.16 7.97 63.83
CA THR A 134 -7.36 6.59 63.36
C THR A 134 -6.94 6.51 61.89
N LEU A 135 -6.53 5.32 61.44
CA LEU A 135 -6.12 5.11 60.05
C LEU A 135 -7.27 4.41 59.28
N LEU A 136 -7.55 4.95 58.12
CA LEU A 136 -8.49 4.37 57.15
C LEU A 136 -7.77 3.74 55.97
N THR A 137 -8.40 2.67 55.43
CA THR A 137 -8.08 2.16 54.10
C THR A 137 -9.27 2.45 53.21
N VAL A 138 -9.05 3.22 52.13
CA VAL A 138 -10.11 3.57 51.19
C VAL A 138 -9.84 2.91 49.85
N ARG A 139 -10.86 2.35 49.23
CA ARG A 139 -10.82 1.78 47.86
C ARG A 139 -12.11 2.15 47.13
N TYR A 140 -11.99 2.48 45.87
CA TYR A 140 -13.11 2.65 44.97
C TYR A 140 -12.88 1.87 43.67
N ASP A 141 -13.83 1.00 43.30
CA ASP A 141 -13.66 0.04 42.21
C ASP A 141 -14.03 0.62 40.84
N ASP A 142 -14.24 1.93 40.76
CA ASP A 142 -14.56 2.65 39.53
C ASP A 142 -13.80 3.97 39.45
N ALA A 143 -14.00 4.74 38.39
CA ALA A 143 -13.39 6.03 38.17
C ALA A 143 -14.37 7.18 38.43
N GLY A 144 -13.87 8.36 38.76
CA GLY A 144 -14.71 9.54 38.95
C GLY A 144 -14.21 10.41 40.08
N GLN A 145 -14.91 11.51 40.29
CA GLN A 145 -14.77 12.38 41.45
C GLN A 145 -15.87 12.09 42.45
N MET A 146 -15.48 11.81 43.70
CA MET A 146 -16.33 11.34 44.75
C MET A 146 -16.19 12.21 46.00
N THR A 147 -17.23 12.27 46.80
CA THR A 147 -17.15 12.76 48.19
C THR A 147 -17.24 11.60 49.16
N LEU A 148 -16.38 11.62 50.18
CA LEU A 148 -16.49 10.77 51.38
C LEU A 148 -16.76 11.68 52.58
N ALA A 149 -17.81 11.40 53.33
CA ALA A 149 -18.16 12.15 54.55
C ALA A 149 -18.24 11.24 55.75
N ALA A 150 -17.80 11.75 56.90
CA ALA A 150 -17.88 11.10 58.20
C ALA A 150 -18.67 11.97 59.17
N GLN A 151 -19.57 11.37 59.96
CA GLN A 151 -20.38 12.04 60.96
C GLN A 151 -20.38 11.22 62.25
N TYR A 152 -20.41 11.89 63.38
CA TYR A 152 -20.61 11.33 64.71
C TYR A 152 -21.55 12.22 65.51
N ASP A 153 -22.60 11.62 66.10
CA ASP A 153 -23.48 12.26 67.05
C ASP A 153 -23.34 11.57 68.41
N GLY A 154 -22.98 12.36 69.40
CA GLY A 154 -22.73 11.89 70.74
C GLY A 154 -23.92 11.21 71.39
N THR A 155 -23.67 10.19 72.21
CA THR A 155 -24.72 9.36 72.85
C THR A 155 -24.58 9.33 74.37
N THR A 156 -25.66 9.11 75.06
CA THR A 156 -25.65 8.91 76.51
C THR A 156 -24.75 7.75 76.93
N ALA A 157 -24.67 6.70 76.10
CA ALA A 157 -23.84 5.52 76.40
C ALA A 157 -22.35 5.83 76.37
N ASN A 158 -21.92 6.81 75.53
CA ASN A 158 -20.54 7.24 75.39
C ASN A 158 -20.21 8.44 76.34
N GLY A 159 -21.19 9.03 76.98
CA GLY A 159 -21.01 10.19 77.88
C GLY A 159 -20.76 11.50 77.20
N ASP A 160 -21.07 11.61 75.90
CA ASP A 160 -20.75 12.71 75.03
C ASP A 160 -22.00 13.29 74.28
N VAL A 161 -23.16 13.21 74.96
CA VAL A 161 -24.44 13.76 74.50
C VAL A 161 -24.28 15.24 74.15
N GLY A 162 -24.73 15.63 72.93
CA GLY A 162 -24.67 17.00 72.46
C GLY A 162 -23.39 17.26 71.62
N LEU A 163 -22.43 16.37 71.55
CA LEU A 163 -21.30 16.46 70.66
C LEU A 163 -21.75 16.05 69.26
N SER A 164 -21.63 16.91 68.27
CA SER A 164 -21.81 16.58 66.85
C SER A 164 -20.52 16.95 66.10
N MET A 165 -19.99 15.98 65.38
CA MET A 165 -18.77 16.11 64.61
C MET A 165 -19.02 15.66 63.17
N SER A 166 -18.58 16.43 62.21
CA SER A 166 -18.63 16.09 60.79
C SER A 166 -17.37 16.45 60.07
N GLY A 167 -17.10 15.80 58.97
CA GLY A 167 -16.01 16.13 58.06
C GLY A 167 -16.24 15.46 56.75
N SER A 168 -15.73 16.05 55.69
CA SER A 168 -15.84 15.46 54.34
C SER A 168 -14.64 15.84 53.49
N ASP A 169 -14.33 14.99 52.54
CA ASP A 169 -13.29 15.23 51.56
C ASP A 169 -13.76 14.83 50.15
N VAL A 170 -13.21 15.51 49.15
CA VAL A 170 -13.47 15.24 47.74
C VAL A 170 -12.21 14.64 47.12
N PHE A 171 -12.32 13.44 46.62
CA PHE A 171 -11.19 12.75 46.02
C PHE A 171 -11.47 12.32 44.57
N VAL A 172 -10.43 12.08 43.81
CA VAL A 172 -10.46 11.54 42.46
C VAL A 172 -10.02 10.08 42.49
N SER A 173 -10.77 9.23 41.79
CA SER A 173 -10.35 7.87 41.48
C SER A 173 -10.15 7.77 39.97
N LYS A 174 -8.96 7.38 39.55
CA LYS A 174 -8.59 7.27 38.10
C LYS A 174 -8.37 5.82 37.71
N PRO A 175 -8.60 5.45 36.43
CA PRO A 175 -8.25 4.14 35.94
C PRO A 175 -6.76 3.84 36.08
N TYR A 176 -6.41 2.58 36.19
CA TYR A 176 -5.03 2.10 36.12
C TYR A 176 -4.45 2.26 34.71
N GLY A 177 -5.25 2.00 33.67
CA GLY A 177 -4.88 2.17 32.29
C GLY A 177 -6.02 1.87 31.32
N LEU A 178 -5.66 1.79 30.03
CA LEU A 178 -6.61 1.53 28.93
C LEU A 178 -6.29 0.20 28.25
N CYS A 179 -7.27 -0.70 28.17
CA CYS A 179 -7.22 -1.91 27.35
C CYS A 179 -7.68 -1.60 25.94
N LEU A 180 -6.86 -1.92 24.92
CA LEU A 180 -7.16 -1.75 23.51
C LEU A 180 -7.30 -3.11 22.85
N GLN A 181 -8.44 -3.38 22.20
CA GLN A 181 -8.74 -4.65 21.55
C GLN A 181 -9.28 -4.46 20.14
N THR A 182 -8.86 -5.36 19.23
CA THR A 182 -9.40 -5.51 17.89
C THR A 182 -9.76 -6.97 17.65
N ALA A 183 -10.34 -7.28 16.49
CA ALA A 183 -10.60 -8.66 16.05
C ALA A 183 -9.35 -9.32 15.42
N SER A 184 -8.18 -8.69 15.47
CA SER A 184 -6.95 -9.28 14.93
C SER A 184 -6.56 -10.54 15.71
N SER A 185 -6.18 -11.60 14.98
CA SER A 185 -5.70 -12.86 15.54
C SER A 185 -4.18 -13.01 15.48
N CYS A 186 -3.45 -11.94 15.12
CA CYS A 186 -1.99 -11.96 15.06
C CYS A 186 -1.39 -12.14 16.44
N THR A 187 -0.45 -13.06 16.57
CA THR A 187 0.24 -13.38 17.84
C THR A 187 1.74 -13.20 17.71
N VAL A 188 2.44 -13.04 18.83
CA VAL A 188 3.90 -12.83 18.85
C VAL A 188 4.69 -14.01 18.26
N ALA A 189 4.17 -15.23 18.37
CA ALA A 189 4.84 -16.45 17.91
C ALA A 189 4.55 -16.75 16.44
N GLY A 190 4.93 -16.04 15.54
CA GLY A 190 4.70 -16.23 14.10
C GLY A 190 4.56 -14.89 13.42
N VAL A 191 5.24 -14.01 14.01
CA VAL A 191 5.22 -12.60 13.76
C VAL A 191 5.19 -12.28 12.28
N ASN A 192 4.38 -11.33 11.98
CA ASN A 192 4.65 -10.43 10.90
C ASN A 192 3.98 -10.89 9.62
N ASP A 193 4.74 -11.40 8.71
CA ASP A 193 4.30 -11.88 7.40
C ASP A 193 3.41 -13.13 7.46
N ASN A 194 3.44 -13.88 8.58
CA ASN A 194 2.67 -15.11 8.77
C ASN A 194 1.32 -14.90 9.49
N CYS A 195 1.03 -13.70 10.00
CA CYS A 195 -0.31 -13.40 10.49
C CYS A 195 -1.33 -13.51 9.36
N GLN A 196 -2.52 -14.00 9.67
CA GLN A 196 -3.63 -13.99 8.71
C GLN A 196 -3.96 -12.56 8.31
N VAL A 197 -4.49 -12.38 7.10
CA VAL A 197 -4.98 -11.09 6.64
C VAL A 197 -6.08 -10.59 7.58
N PHE A 198 -5.88 -9.41 8.13
CA PHE A 198 -6.85 -8.75 9.01
C PHE A 198 -7.73 -7.77 8.26
N ALA A 199 -7.13 -6.85 7.50
CA ALA A 199 -7.84 -5.84 6.72
C ALA A 199 -6.95 -5.32 5.57
N LYS A 200 -7.55 -4.62 4.63
CA LYS A 200 -6.83 -3.85 3.61
C LYS A 200 -6.40 -2.51 4.18
N ALA A 201 -5.24 -2.00 3.76
CA ALA A 201 -4.74 -0.68 4.15
C ALA A 201 -5.77 0.41 3.80
N GLY A 202 -6.16 1.19 4.81
CA GLY A 202 -7.21 2.19 4.72
C GLY A 202 -8.64 1.68 4.96
N ASP A 203 -8.86 0.37 5.10
CA ASP A 203 -10.17 -0.14 5.52
C ASP A 203 -10.43 0.19 6.98
N SER A 204 -11.68 0.53 7.29
CA SER A 204 -12.12 0.80 8.66
C SER A 204 -12.34 -0.49 9.44
N PHE A 205 -11.87 -0.52 10.68
CA PHE A 205 -12.11 -1.61 11.63
C PHE A 205 -12.47 -1.05 13.01
N PRO A 206 -13.24 -1.82 13.84
CA PRO A 206 -13.58 -1.39 15.18
C PRO A 206 -12.40 -1.58 16.14
N LEU A 207 -12.00 -0.50 16.81
CA LEU A 207 -11.11 -0.52 17.98
C LEU A 207 -11.97 -0.36 19.22
N ARG A 208 -11.95 -1.36 20.11
CA ARG A 208 -12.64 -1.36 21.39
C ARG A 208 -11.67 -0.96 22.48
N ILE A 209 -12.06 0.01 23.29
CA ILE A 209 -11.24 0.55 24.37
C ILE A 209 -12.01 0.49 25.66
N GLN A 210 -11.42 -0.10 26.70
CA GLN A 210 -11.96 -0.20 28.05
C GLN A 210 -11.01 0.50 29.01
N ALA A 211 -11.54 1.32 29.89
CA ALA A 211 -10.80 1.81 31.03
C ALA A 211 -10.84 0.76 32.15
N VAL A 212 -9.70 0.47 32.76
CA VAL A 212 -9.57 -0.66 33.70
C VAL A 212 -8.91 -0.24 35.01
N GLY A 213 -9.30 -0.91 36.09
CA GLY A 213 -8.71 -0.74 37.42
C GLY A 213 -7.43 -1.54 37.62
N TRP A 214 -6.75 -1.27 38.72
CA TRP A 214 -5.55 -1.96 39.15
C TRP A 214 -5.84 -3.43 39.51
N GLN A 215 -4.88 -4.31 39.24
CA GLN A 215 -4.92 -5.72 39.64
C GLN A 215 -3.69 -6.11 40.47
N ALA A 216 -2.49 -5.72 40.02
CA ALA A 216 -1.24 -6.02 40.71
C ALA A 216 -0.21 -4.93 40.54
N ASP A 217 0.75 -4.82 41.47
CA ASP A 217 1.88 -3.90 41.34
C ASP A 217 2.88 -4.39 40.30
N GLY A 218 3.41 -3.45 39.49
CA GLY A 218 4.41 -3.73 38.46
C GLY A 218 3.86 -4.37 37.18
N GLU A 219 2.56 -4.39 37.01
CA GLU A 219 1.93 -4.92 35.81
C GLU A 219 2.23 -4.04 34.58
N PRO A 220 2.67 -4.65 33.45
CA PRO A 220 3.02 -3.88 32.27
C PRO A 220 1.78 -3.33 31.56
N LEU A 221 1.83 -2.07 31.14
CA LEU A 221 0.77 -1.39 30.38
C LEU A 221 0.82 -1.69 28.88
N THR A 222 1.68 -2.61 28.46
CA THR A 222 2.02 -2.89 27.06
C THR A 222 1.44 -4.22 26.59
N ALA A 223 1.48 -4.42 25.26
CA ALA A 223 1.16 -5.70 24.61
C ALA A 223 -0.25 -6.25 24.89
N GLY A 224 -1.22 -5.41 25.24
CA GLY A 224 -2.60 -5.82 25.53
C GLY A 224 -2.78 -6.50 26.89
N ASN A 225 -1.80 -6.46 27.79
CA ASN A 225 -1.88 -7.09 29.12
C ASN A 225 -3.07 -6.59 29.94
N LEU A 226 -3.40 -5.30 29.82
CA LEU A 226 -4.54 -4.70 30.53
C LEU A 226 -5.90 -5.25 30.09
N CYS A 227 -5.96 -6.06 29.05
CA CYS A 227 -7.21 -6.63 28.55
C CYS A 227 -7.61 -7.96 29.22
N SER A 228 -6.83 -8.42 30.20
CA SER A 228 -7.02 -9.70 30.87
C SER A 228 -7.33 -9.51 32.35
N ASN A 229 -8.49 -10.00 32.82
CA ASN A 229 -8.85 -10.12 34.25
C ASN A 229 -8.93 -8.81 35.06
N HIS A 230 -8.95 -7.64 34.42
CA HIS A 230 -9.11 -6.37 35.12
C HIS A 230 -10.58 -6.02 35.37
N ILE A 231 -10.83 -5.28 36.45
CA ILE A 231 -12.12 -4.64 36.66
C ILE A 231 -12.28 -3.49 35.67
N ILE A 232 -13.42 -3.41 35.01
CA ILE A 232 -13.75 -2.28 34.13
C ILE A 232 -14.20 -1.10 34.99
N THR A 233 -13.84 0.11 34.60
CA THR A 233 -14.25 1.35 35.26
C THR A 233 -15.25 2.13 34.37
N PRO A 234 -16.53 1.79 34.41
CA PRO A 234 -17.55 2.31 33.49
C PRO A 234 -17.84 3.81 33.67
N ASN A 235 -17.47 4.40 34.79
CA ASN A 235 -17.63 5.83 35.03
C ASN A 235 -16.49 6.69 34.49
N PHE A 236 -15.49 6.07 33.84
CA PHE A 236 -14.44 6.84 33.19
C PHE A 236 -14.96 7.56 31.94
N GLN A 237 -14.74 8.86 31.89
CA GLN A 237 -15.07 9.71 30.74
C GLN A 237 -13.95 10.73 30.53
N MET A 238 -13.43 10.83 29.30
CA MET A 238 -12.37 11.77 28.98
C MET A 238 -12.35 12.05 27.46
N SER A 239 -12.24 13.32 27.06
CA SER A 239 -12.07 13.72 25.66
C SER A 239 -10.60 13.71 25.24
N ASP A 240 -10.38 13.77 23.92
CA ASP A 240 -9.09 14.08 23.30
C ASP A 240 -7.94 13.11 23.67
N ILE A 241 -8.27 11.83 23.84
CA ILE A 241 -7.26 10.79 24.02
C ILE A 241 -6.60 10.51 22.68
N THR A 242 -5.27 10.71 22.61
CA THR A 242 -4.48 10.52 21.39
C THR A 242 -4.34 9.03 21.05
N LEU A 243 -4.59 8.69 19.80
CA LEU A 243 -4.37 7.36 19.23
C LEU A 243 -3.16 7.38 18.31
N ASN A 244 -2.26 6.42 18.46
CA ASN A 244 -1.12 6.22 17.57
C ASN A 244 -0.97 4.75 17.17
N SER A 245 -0.25 4.52 16.07
CA SER A 245 0.20 3.20 15.62
C SER A 245 1.72 3.14 15.61
N ALA A 246 2.27 2.01 16.00
CA ALA A 246 3.69 1.71 15.89
C ALA A 246 3.85 0.47 14.99
N LEU A 247 4.64 0.56 13.94
CA LEU A 247 4.94 -0.56 13.06
C LEU A 247 5.79 -1.59 13.79
N VAL A 248 5.38 -2.86 13.71
CA VAL A 248 6.13 -4.00 14.23
C VAL A 248 6.80 -4.76 13.09
N ALA A 249 6.13 -4.86 11.94
CA ALA A 249 6.65 -5.47 10.73
C ALA A 249 6.01 -4.85 9.46
N PRO A 250 6.83 -4.70 8.39
CA PRO A 250 8.24 -5.07 8.24
C PRO A 250 9.16 -4.20 9.09
N VAL A 251 10.34 -4.72 9.43
CA VAL A 251 11.36 -3.94 10.15
C VAL A 251 11.85 -2.81 9.25
N SER A 252 11.97 -1.60 9.81
CA SER A 252 12.39 -0.39 9.09
C SER A 252 11.42 0.09 7.99
N GLY A 253 10.16 -0.31 8.06
CA GLY A 253 9.10 0.19 7.19
C GLY A 253 8.52 1.55 7.62
N ASP A 254 7.51 1.99 6.87
CA ASP A 254 6.71 3.18 7.19
C ASP A 254 5.62 2.83 8.20
N SER A 255 5.44 3.67 9.22
CA SER A 255 4.40 3.48 10.23
C SER A 255 3.00 3.80 9.73
N GLY A 256 2.87 4.45 8.58
CA GLY A 256 1.59 4.92 8.08
C GLY A 256 0.91 5.91 9.03
N THR A 257 -0.35 6.15 8.80
CA THR A 257 -1.20 7.01 9.63
C THR A 257 -2.38 6.24 10.19
N LEU A 258 -2.64 6.43 11.48
CA LEU A 258 -3.85 5.96 12.14
C LEU A 258 -4.93 7.06 12.07
N SER A 259 -6.13 6.72 11.67
CA SER A 259 -7.26 7.63 11.61
C SER A 259 -8.49 7.04 12.32
N PRO A 260 -9.19 7.81 13.18
CA PRO A 260 -8.85 9.17 13.62
C PRO A 260 -7.64 9.18 14.57
N PRO A 261 -6.91 10.31 14.68
CA PRO A 261 -5.74 10.40 15.58
C PRO A 261 -6.12 10.58 17.06
N GLN A 262 -7.39 10.76 17.36
CA GLN A 262 -7.93 10.95 18.71
C GLN A 262 -9.32 10.36 18.84
N TYR A 263 -9.71 10.04 20.06
CA TYR A 263 -11.07 9.64 20.39
C TYR A 263 -11.49 10.22 21.74
N SER A 264 -12.80 10.24 22.01
CA SER A 264 -13.37 10.55 23.33
C SER A 264 -13.89 9.28 23.97
N HIS A 265 -13.43 8.98 25.19
CA HIS A 265 -13.96 7.87 25.99
C HIS A 265 -15.26 8.30 26.66
N VAL A 266 -16.30 7.52 26.48
CA VAL A 266 -17.64 7.79 27.02
C VAL A 266 -17.99 6.83 28.15
N LEU A 267 -18.94 7.22 28.99
CA LEU A 267 -19.45 6.38 30.06
C LEU A 267 -19.94 5.01 29.55
N GLY A 268 -19.60 3.96 30.26
CA GLY A 268 -19.99 2.58 29.94
C GLY A 268 -18.82 1.60 29.98
N ASN A 269 -19.11 0.34 29.70
CA ASN A 269 -18.12 -0.74 29.81
C ASN A 269 -17.03 -0.67 28.77
N GLN A 270 -17.26 0.00 27.64
CA GLN A 270 -16.28 0.20 26.56
C GLN A 270 -16.69 1.34 25.65
N THR A 271 -15.71 1.97 25.04
CA THR A 271 -15.89 2.84 23.88
C THR A 271 -15.41 2.12 22.65
N THR A 272 -16.18 2.17 21.56
CA THR A 272 -15.78 1.62 20.26
C THR A 272 -15.61 2.76 19.27
N THR A 273 -14.43 2.85 18.66
CA THR A 273 -14.14 3.82 17.58
C THR A 273 -13.83 3.08 16.28
N SER A 274 -14.28 3.64 15.16
CA SER A 274 -13.95 3.14 13.83
C SER A 274 -12.59 3.72 13.45
N THR A 275 -11.59 2.85 13.26
CA THR A 275 -10.21 3.26 12.97
C THR A 275 -9.74 2.64 11.66
N SER A 276 -8.72 3.24 11.03
CA SER A 276 -8.06 2.70 9.86
C SER A 276 -6.56 3.00 9.90
N ILE A 277 -5.75 2.15 9.28
CA ILE A 277 -4.31 2.32 9.10
C ILE A 277 -4.02 2.41 7.61
N SER A 278 -3.25 3.42 7.21
CA SER A 278 -3.01 3.71 5.78
C SER A 278 -1.95 2.82 5.13
N GLU A 279 -1.23 1.97 5.90
CA GLU A 279 -0.05 1.25 5.45
C GLU A 279 -0.19 -0.28 5.62
N VAL A 280 0.57 -1.01 4.82
CA VAL A 280 0.73 -2.47 4.91
C VAL A 280 1.61 -2.82 6.11
N GLY A 281 1.29 -3.90 6.81
CA GLY A 281 2.11 -4.35 7.93
C GLY A 281 1.36 -4.94 9.11
N VAL A 282 2.09 -5.09 10.19
CA VAL A 282 1.59 -5.46 11.52
C VAL A 282 1.96 -4.37 12.50
N PHE A 283 1.00 -3.93 13.31
CA PHE A 283 1.13 -2.76 14.16
C PHE A 283 0.77 -3.06 15.61
N ARG A 284 1.18 -2.16 16.51
CA ARG A 284 0.59 -1.99 17.84
C ARG A 284 -0.09 -0.63 17.88
N LEU A 285 -1.26 -0.60 18.51
CA LEU A 285 -2.03 0.63 18.71
C LEU A 285 -1.84 1.11 20.15
N THR A 286 -1.68 2.41 20.34
CA THR A 286 -1.59 3.02 21.64
C THR A 286 -2.65 4.08 21.83
N ALA A 287 -3.18 4.18 23.03
CA ALA A 287 -4.04 5.26 23.47
C ALA A 287 -3.36 6.01 24.61
N THR A 288 -3.15 7.32 24.43
CA THR A 288 -2.44 8.16 25.38
C THR A 288 -3.34 9.30 25.83
N PRO A 289 -3.87 9.25 27.06
CA PRO A 289 -4.60 10.36 27.67
C PRO A 289 -3.74 11.62 27.80
N THR A 290 -4.37 12.78 27.69
CA THR A 290 -3.70 14.06 27.90
C THR A 290 -3.22 14.17 29.34
N ALA A 291 -1.99 14.61 29.56
CA ALA A 291 -1.44 14.82 30.91
C ALA A 291 -2.30 15.82 31.70
N ASN A 292 -2.58 15.49 32.96
CA ASN A 292 -3.43 16.27 33.86
C ASN A 292 -4.86 16.54 33.34
N GLY A 293 -5.29 15.77 32.34
CA GLY A 293 -6.60 15.97 31.69
C GLY A 293 -7.80 15.37 32.47
N TYR A 294 -7.56 14.57 33.49
CA TYR A 294 -8.61 13.92 34.27
C TYR A 294 -8.69 14.52 35.68
N PHE A 295 -9.50 15.55 35.87
CA PHE A 295 -9.62 16.32 37.15
C PHE A 295 -8.27 16.79 37.70
N GLY A 296 -7.34 17.18 36.85
CA GLY A 296 -5.98 17.55 37.23
C GLY A 296 -5.00 16.36 37.33
N GLU A 297 -5.47 15.14 37.17
CA GLU A 297 -4.69 13.92 37.25
C GLU A 297 -4.28 13.38 35.88
N THR A 298 -3.15 12.70 35.84
CA THR A 298 -2.72 11.98 34.63
C THR A 298 -3.15 10.52 34.71
N VAL A 299 -3.92 10.08 33.72
CA VAL A 299 -4.31 8.67 33.53
C VAL A 299 -3.27 7.98 32.65
N SER A 300 -2.88 6.77 33.03
CA SER A 300 -1.99 5.96 32.20
C SER A 300 -2.72 5.49 30.94
N GLY A 301 -2.00 5.48 29.83
CA GLY A 301 -2.50 4.94 28.58
C GLY A 301 -2.52 3.43 28.53
N GLY A 302 -2.50 2.88 27.33
CA GLY A 302 -2.40 1.46 27.10
C GLY A 302 -1.98 1.14 25.67
N GLU A 303 -1.56 -0.09 25.45
CA GLU A 303 -1.11 -0.61 24.15
C GLU A 303 -1.88 -1.90 23.82
N SER A 304 -2.25 -2.06 22.55
CA SER A 304 -2.91 -3.26 22.06
C SER A 304 -1.95 -4.46 21.94
N GLY A 305 -2.45 -5.66 21.76
CA GLY A 305 -1.73 -6.75 21.14
C GLY A 305 -1.33 -6.40 19.70
N LEU A 306 -0.82 -7.38 18.95
CA LEU A 306 -0.50 -7.20 17.53
C LEU A 306 -1.78 -7.03 16.71
N VAL A 307 -1.82 -6.03 15.85
CA VAL A 307 -2.95 -5.73 14.96
C VAL A 307 -2.46 -5.80 13.52
N GLY A 308 -3.03 -6.66 12.73
CA GLY A 308 -2.66 -6.91 11.34
C GLY A 308 -2.84 -8.40 11.01
N ARG A 309 -2.46 -8.88 9.86
CA ARG A 309 -1.65 -8.22 8.81
C ARG A 309 -2.56 -7.35 7.94
N PHE A 310 -2.14 -6.12 7.70
CA PHE A 310 -2.74 -5.27 6.69
C PHE A 310 -2.08 -5.54 5.34
N ILE A 311 -2.87 -5.57 4.27
CA ILE A 311 -2.45 -5.82 2.89
C ILE A 311 -2.85 -4.63 2.01
N PRO A 312 -2.32 -4.48 0.77
CA PRO A 312 -2.81 -3.44 -0.13
C PRO A 312 -4.31 -3.54 -0.38
N ALA A 313 -4.97 -2.42 -0.54
CA ALA A 313 -6.38 -2.40 -0.93
C ALA A 313 -6.56 -2.90 -2.37
N TYR A 314 -5.64 -2.52 -3.24
CA TYR A 314 -5.54 -2.96 -4.63
C TYR A 314 -4.12 -2.76 -5.17
N LEU A 315 -3.85 -3.34 -6.34
CA LEU A 315 -2.60 -3.17 -7.07
C LEU A 315 -2.82 -2.19 -8.24
N GLY A 316 -1.91 -1.24 -8.40
CA GLY A 316 -1.78 -0.43 -9.60
C GLY A 316 -0.78 -1.05 -10.55
N VAL A 317 -1.00 -0.91 -11.85
CA VAL A 317 -0.15 -1.51 -12.88
C VAL A 317 0.17 -0.48 -13.94
N GLN A 318 1.43 -0.40 -14.34
CA GLN A 318 1.91 0.37 -15.48
C GLN A 318 2.81 -0.48 -16.35
N ALA A 319 2.64 -0.39 -17.67
CA ALA A 319 3.48 -1.13 -18.62
C ALA A 319 3.93 -0.23 -19.75
N ASN A 320 5.05 -0.57 -20.36
CA ASN A 320 5.60 0.11 -21.53
C ASN A 320 6.38 -0.88 -22.39
N ALA A 321 6.35 -0.66 -23.71
CA ALA A 321 7.20 -1.32 -24.70
C ALA A 321 7.30 -0.45 -25.95
N SER A 322 8.41 -0.55 -26.69
CA SER A 322 8.58 0.11 -27.96
C SER A 322 9.40 -0.76 -28.90
N LEU A 323 8.91 -0.94 -30.14
CA LEU A 323 9.61 -1.69 -31.18
C LEU A 323 10.62 -0.79 -31.93
N THR A 324 11.64 -1.43 -32.49
CA THR A 324 12.56 -0.78 -33.44
C THR A 324 12.47 -1.45 -34.81
N SER A 325 12.68 -0.67 -35.86
CA SER A 325 12.76 -1.18 -37.24
C SER A 325 13.99 -2.06 -37.43
N SER A 326 13.85 -3.12 -38.22
CA SER A 326 14.93 -4.05 -38.54
C SER A 326 15.57 -3.81 -39.92
N CYS A 327 14.97 -2.94 -40.74
CA CYS A 327 15.53 -2.52 -42.02
C CYS A 327 15.84 -1.01 -41.99
N GLY A 328 17.03 -0.69 -41.49
CA GLY A 328 17.44 0.70 -41.27
C GLY A 328 16.64 1.35 -40.14
N SER A 329 16.26 2.60 -40.29
CA SER A 329 15.47 3.36 -39.31
C SER A 329 14.01 3.54 -39.71
N SER A 330 13.53 2.86 -40.75
CA SER A 330 12.26 3.21 -41.40
C SER A 330 11.19 2.15 -41.29
N PHE A 331 11.53 0.86 -41.43
CA PHE A 331 10.54 -0.20 -41.49
C PHE A 331 11.15 -1.59 -41.19
N SER A 332 10.30 -2.60 -41.11
CA SER A 332 10.68 -4.02 -41.07
C SER A 332 9.91 -4.78 -42.15
N TYR A 333 10.46 -5.87 -42.66
CA TYR A 333 9.70 -6.76 -43.54
C TYR A 333 8.82 -7.72 -42.73
N GLN A 334 7.70 -8.14 -43.28
CA GLN A 334 6.98 -9.31 -42.81
C GLN A 334 7.89 -10.54 -42.87
N GLY A 335 7.97 -11.30 -41.79
CA GLY A 335 8.92 -12.40 -41.62
C GLY A 335 10.31 -11.97 -41.11
N GLN A 336 10.59 -10.69 -41.01
CA GLN A 336 11.79 -10.16 -40.37
C GLN A 336 11.54 -9.93 -38.89
N PRO A 337 12.36 -10.46 -37.98
CA PRO A 337 12.20 -10.23 -36.54
C PRO A 337 12.42 -8.75 -36.20
N MET A 338 11.44 -8.14 -35.52
CA MET A 338 11.51 -6.80 -34.95
C MET A 338 11.94 -6.93 -33.48
N ALA A 339 13.00 -6.25 -33.11
CA ALA A 339 13.44 -6.15 -31.72
C ALA A 339 12.72 -5.01 -31.00
N PHE A 340 12.77 -5.03 -29.68
CA PHE A 340 12.42 -3.87 -28.88
C PHE A 340 13.56 -2.86 -28.90
N ALA A 341 13.23 -1.58 -28.84
CA ALA A 341 14.24 -0.53 -28.75
C ALA A 341 15.02 -0.66 -27.44
N ILE A 342 16.30 -0.36 -27.45
CA ILE A 342 17.19 -0.50 -26.30
C ILE A 342 16.65 0.32 -25.12
N GLY A 343 16.43 -0.32 -23.98
CA GLY A 343 15.85 0.29 -22.79
C GLY A 343 14.33 0.50 -22.86
N GLN A 344 13.68 0.06 -23.94
CA GLN A 344 12.23 0.11 -24.15
C GLN A 344 11.65 -1.30 -24.36
N GLU A 345 12.34 -2.32 -23.84
CA GLU A 345 11.81 -3.68 -23.78
C GLU A 345 10.52 -3.70 -22.92
N PRO A 346 9.65 -4.69 -23.13
CA PRO A 346 8.42 -4.79 -22.33
C PRO A 346 8.71 -4.72 -20.83
N THR A 347 8.10 -3.77 -20.17
CA THR A 347 8.19 -3.56 -18.72
C THR A 347 6.81 -3.58 -18.09
N LEU A 348 6.74 -4.04 -16.85
CA LEU A 348 5.56 -3.98 -15.99
C LEU A 348 6.01 -3.50 -14.62
N THR A 349 5.41 -2.43 -14.13
CA THR A 349 5.55 -1.99 -12.75
C THR A 349 4.25 -2.26 -12.03
N VAL A 350 4.33 -2.95 -10.90
CA VAL A 350 3.18 -3.24 -10.04
C VAL A 350 3.41 -2.54 -8.71
N THR A 351 2.43 -1.78 -8.25
CA THR A 351 2.51 -0.95 -7.04
C THR A 351 1.32 -1.23 -6.14
N GLY A 352 1.54 -1.36 -4.84
CA GLY A 352 0.49 -1.51 -3.84
C GLY A 352 -0.13 -0.17 -3.45
N PHE A 353 -1.46 -0.11 -3.36
CA PHE A 353 -2.21 1.10 -2.97
C PHE A 353 -3.17 0.81 -1.82
N ASN A 354 -3.38 1.82 -0.97
CA ASN A 354 -4.41 1.81 0.05
C ASN A 354 -5.77 2.31 -0.50
N ARG A 355 -6.81 2.32 0.33
CA ARG A 355 -8.16 2.78 -0.07
C ARG A 355 -8.22 4.23 -0.53
N SER A 356 -7.29 5.06 -0.09
CA SER A 356 -7.22 6.48 -0.47
C SER A 356 -6.34 6.72 -1.69
N ALA A 357 -5.97 5.67 -2.43
CA ALA A 357 -5.09 5.72 -3.59
C ALA A 357 -3.68 6.27 -3.28
N SER A 358 -3.21 6.15 -2.05
CA SER A 358 -1.82 6.40 -1.69
C SER A 358 -1.03 5.11 -1.76
N ILE A 359 0.25 5.20 -2.10
CA ILE A 359 1.17 4.06 -2.17
C ILE A 359 1.33 3.46 -0.77
N THR A 360 1.36 2.13 -0.71
CA THR A 360 1.72 1.37 0.49
C THR A 360 3.20 1.00 0.41
N HIS A 361 4.04 1.80 1.09
CA HIS A 361 5.49 1.73 1.02
C HIS A 361 6.10 0.45 1.60
N ASN A 362 5.36 -0.24 2.44
CA ASN A 362 5.82 -1.50 3.03
C ASN A 362 5.51 -2.73 2.18
N TYR A 363 4.74 -2.59 1.10
CA TYR A 363 4.29 -3.74 0.34
C TYR A 363 5.43 -4.48 -0.36
N ASP A 364 6.44 -3.78 -0.87
CA ASP A 364 7.62 -4.34 -1.52
C ASP A 364 8.65 -4.93 -0.55
N ARG A 365 8.43 -4.81 0.79
CA ARG A 365 9.41 -5.22 1.78
C ARG A 365 9.28 -6.69 2.15
N GLY A 366 10.31 -7.47 1.76
CA GLY A 366 10.47 -8.89 2.12
C GLY A 366 9.25 -9.73 1.84
N ALA A 367 8.78 -10.44 2.85
CA ALA A 367 7.65 -11.35 2.72
C ALA A 367 6.27 -10.65 2.66
N PHE A 368 6.20 -9.32 2.68
CA PHE A 368 4.96 -8.59 2.44
C PHE A 368 4.63 -8.50 0.95
N TRP A 369 5.63 -8.62 0.07
CA TRP A 369 5.39 -8.84 -1.36
C TRP A 369 4.84 -10.24 -1.59
N ARG A 370 3.60 -10.34 -2.03
CA ARG A 370 2.89 -11.63 -2.21
C ARG A 370 2.49 -11.90 -3.65
N LEU A 371 2.79 -10.99 -4.58
CA LEU A 371 2.53 -11.22 -5.99
C LEU A 371 3.59 -12.17 -6.55
N ALA A 372 3.14 -13.27 -7.15
CA ALA A 372 4.02 -14.11 -7.94
C ALA A 372 4.51 -13.36 -9.19
N THR A 373 5.68 -13.72 -9.70
CA THR A 373 6.22 -13.12 -10.94
C THR A 373 5.16 -13.12 -12.05
N PRO A 374 4.75 -11.94 -12.55
CA PRO A 374 3.72 -11.88 -13.57
C PRO A 374 4.16 -12.53 -14.88
N VAL A 375 3.33 -13.38 -15.44
CA VAL A 375 3.56 -13.99 -16.76
C VAL A 375 2.62 -13.33 -17.75
N PRO A 376 3.13 -12.65 -18.78
CA PRO A 376 2.29 -12.02 -19.79
C PRO A 376 1.61 -13.07 -20.67
N ASN A 377 0.42 -12.77 -21.12
CA ASN A 377 -0.25 -13.53 -22.18
C ASN A 377 0.48 -13.31 -23.52
N ALA A 378 0.10 -14.09 -24.53
CA ALA A 378 0.61 -13.89 -25.89
C ALA A 378 0.28 -12.47 -26.40
N TYR A 379 1.19 -11.93 -27.22
CA TYR A 379 0.94 -10.67 -27.92
C TYR A 379 -0.16 -10.85 -28.96
N THR A 380 -1.01 -9.86 -29.12
CA THR A 380 -2.07 -9.83 -30.14
C THR A 380 -1.89 -8.63 -31.06
N SER A 381 -2.10 -8.84 -32.35
CA SER A 381 -2.12 -7.74 -33.33
C SER A 381 -3.45 -6.99 -33.25
N ILE A 382 -3.38 -5.66 -33.31
CA ILE A 382 -4.54 -4.75 -33.26
C ILE A 382 -4.37 -3.61 -34.29
N THR A 383 -3.85 -3.92 -35.48
CA THR A 383 -3.56 -2.92 -36.53
C THR A 383 -4.81 -2.34 -37.20
N GLY A 384 -5.98 -2.85 -36.90
CA GLY A 384 -7.24 -2.56 -37.62
C GLY A 384 -7.35 -3.30 -38.95
N LYS A 385 -6.46 -4.27 -39.22
CA LYS A 385 -6.42 -5.09 -40.44
C LYS A 385 -6.85 -6.53 -40.12
N THR A 386 -8.03 -6.94 -40.55
CA THR A 386 -8.65 -8.22 -40.21
C THR A 386 -7.74 -9.42 -40.51
N SER A 387 -7.03 -9.41 -41.66
CA SER A 387 -6.13 -10.49 -42.04
C SER A 387 -4.89 -10.62 -41.17
N LEU A 388 -4.52 -9.57 -40.43
CA LEU A 388 -3.40 -9.55 -39.49
C LEU A 388 -3.86 -9.76 -38.04
N ASP A 389 -4.96 -9.13 -37.65
CA ASP A 389 -5.43 -9.13 -36.26
C ASP A 389 -6.03 -10.47 -35.81
N VAL A 390 -6.69 -11.20 -36.72
CA VAL A 390 -7.37 -12.45 -36.39
C VAL A 390 -6.70 -13.70 -36.94
N SER A 391 -5.67 -13.56 -37.76
CA SER A 391 -5.05 -14.69 -38.47
C SER A 391 -4.01 -15.46 -37.67
N GLY A 392 -3.59 -14.96 -36.50
CA GLY A 392 -2.46 -15.52 -35.73
C GLY A 392 -1.09 -15.31 -36.40
N ARG A 393 -0.98 -14.39 -37.35
CA ARG A 393 0.26 -14.11 -38.12
C ARG A 393 1.34 -13.42 -37.26
N LEU A 394 0.95 -12.74 -36.17
CA LEU A 394 1.93 -12.20 -35.22
C LEU A 394 2.52 -13.35 -34.41
N THR A 395 3.82 -13.53 -34.50
CA THR A 395 4.57 -14.58 -33.80
C THR A 395 5.68 -13.99 -32.97
N ARG A 396 6.02 -14.66 -31.88
CA ARG A 396 7.11 -14.34 -30.98
C ARG A 396 8.25 -15.33 -31.20
N SER A 397 9.48 -14.88 -31.20
CA SER A 397 10.69 -15.69 -31.23
C SER A 397 11.70 -15.19 -30.21
N GLY A 398 12.73 -16.02 -29.94
CA GLY A 398 13.70 -15.76 -28.90
C GLY A 398 13.24 -16.28 -27.52
N THR A 399 14.13 -16.20 -26.54
CA THR A 399 13.87 -16.55 -25.15
C THR A 399 13.78 -15.28 -24.32
N ALA A 400 12.67 -15.10 -23.61
CA ALA A 400 12.52 -14.00 -22.69
C ALA A 400 13.49 -14.16 -21.50
N ASN A 401 14.32 -13.17 -21.28
CA ASN A 401 15.11 -13.02 -20.06
C ASN A 401 14.39 -12.02 -19.16
N LEU A 402 13.90 -12.50 -18.03
CA LEU A 402 13.25 -11.68 -17.03
C LEU A 402 14.30 -11.04 -16.11
N ALA A 403 14.23 -9.72 -15.97
CA ALA A 403 14.90 -8.97 -14.91
C ALA A 403 13.84 -8.38 -13.98
N GLN A 404 14.07 -8.52 -12.67
CA GLN A 404 13.23 -7.95 -11.60
C GLN A 404 14.06 -6.94 -10.81
N SER A 405 13.44 -5.84 -10.39
CA SER A 405 14.07 -4.78 -9.60
C SER A 405 13.03 -4.06 -8.76
N GLY A 406 13.48 -3.31 -7.74
CA GLY A 406 12.62 -2.55 -6.84
C GLY A 406 12.19 -3.30 -5.59
N ALA A 407 12.65 -4.55 -5.38
CA ALA A 407 12.39 -5.28 -4.15
C ALA A 407 13.12 -4.62 -2.96
N ASP A 408 12.44 -4.49 -1.82
CA ASP A 408 12.96 -3.98 -0.54
C ASP A 408 13.46 -2.51 -0.56
N ASP A 409 13.14 -1.71 -1.59
CA ASP A 409 13.57 -0.30 -1.64
C ASP A 409 12.58 0.66 -0.95
N GLY A 410 11.37 0.20 -0.64
CA GLY A 410 10.35 0.93 0.13
C GLY A 410 9.56 1.92 -0.70
N ASP A 411 9.51 1.73 -2.01
CA ASP A 411 8.64 2.51 -2.89
C ASP A 411 7.27 1.83 -3.12
N GLY A 412 7.06 0.66 -2.50
CA GLY A 412 5.83 -0.13 -2.58
C GLY A 412 5.58 -0.78 -3.93
N ALA A 413 6.62 -0.91 -4.77
CA ALA A 413 6.50 -1.40 -6.14
C ALA A 413 7.62 -2.35 -6.55
N GLU A 414 7.31 -3.30 -7.41
CA GLU A 414 8.30 -4.08 -8.13
C GLU A 414 8.18 -3.89 -9.64
N ARG A 415 9.32 -3.99 -10.31
CA ARG A 415 9.46 -3.76 -11.75
C ARG A 415 9.98 -5.01 -12.42
N TYR A 416 9.31 -5.42 -13.48
CA TYR A 416 9.62 -6.58 -14.30
C TYR A 416 9.97 -6.11 -15.71
N ARG A 417 11.05 -6.65 -16.31
CA ARG A 417 11.46 -6.37 -17.70
C ARG A 417 11.78 -7.66 -18.41
N TRP A 418 11.21 -7.86 -19.60
CA TRP A 418 11.43 -9.01 -20.46
C TRP A 418 12.29 -8.59 -21.66
N SER A 419 13.50 -9.13 -21.75
CA SER A 419 14.43 -8.85 -22.85
C SER A 419 14.75 -10.12 -23.65
N GLY A 420 15.31 -9.98 -24.86
CA GLY A 420 15.72 -11.10 -25.70
C GLY A 420 14.62 -11.68 -26.60
N GLU A 421 13.42 -11.16 -26.53
CA GLU A 421 12.33 -11.52 -27.43
C GLU A 421 12.30 -10.63 -28.67
N THR A 422 11.77 -11.18 -29.76
CA THR A 422 11.46 -10.43 -30.98
C THR A 422 10.05 -10.81 -31.46
N LEU A 423 9.41 -9.89 -32.16
CA LEU A 423 8.11 -10.08 -32.76
C LEU A 423 8.22 -10.03 -34.27
N GLN A 424 7.42 -10.82 -34.98
CA GLN A 424 7.37 -10.78 -36.42
C GLN A 424 5.96 -11.09 -36.94
N TYR A 425 5.62 -10.51 -38.07
CA TYR A 425 4.41 -10.87 -38.82
C TYR A 425 4.77 -11.90 -39.88
N THR A 426 4.28 -13.13 -39.74
CA THR A 426 4.47 -14.18 -40.74
C THR A 426 3.78 -13.77 -42.06
N PRO A 427 4.52 -13.66 -43.18
CA PRO A 427 3.93 -13.30 -44.46
C PRO A 427 2.97 -14.38 -44.96
N ALA A 428 1.90 -13.97 -45.60
CA ALA A 428 1.02 -14.88 -46.31
C ALA A 428 1.74 -15.50 -47.51
N LEU A 429 1.23 -16.63 -48.02
CA LEU A 429 1.78 -17.29 -49.22
C LEU A 429 1.76 -16.35 -50.45
N LEU A 430 0.60 -15.72 -50.65
CA LEU A 430 0.36 -14.68 -51.63
C LEU A 430 -0.13 -13.41 -50.92
N PRO A 431 0.12 -12.20 -51.52
CA PRO A 431 -0.34 -10.97 -50.89
C PRO A 431 -1.86 -10.98 -50.69
N LEU A 432 -2.28 -10.66 -49.45
CA LEU A 432 -3.67 -10.41 -49.10
C LEU A 432 -4.03 -8.94 -49.31
N ALA A 433 -5.31 -8.63 -49.35
CA ALA A 433 -5.80 -7.26 -49.55
C ALA A 433 -5.22 -6.26 -48.51
N ASP A 434 -4.92 -6.71 -47.29
CA ASP A 434 -4.41 -5.89 -46.19
C ASP A 434 -2.88 -5.85 -46.07
N ASP A 435 -2.14 -6.56 -46.93
CA ASP A 435 -0.67 -6.69 -46.81
C ASP A 435 0.12 -5.46 -47.34
N TYR A 436 -0.55 -4.36 -47.67
CA TYR A 436 0.16 -3.09 -47.93
C TYR A 436 0.77 -2.52 -46.63
N PRO A 437 1.76 -1.60 -46.70
CA PRO A 437 2.47 -1.08 -45.55
C PRO A 437 1.53 -0.66 -44.41
N PHE A 438 1.87 -1.02 -43.19
CA PHE A 438 1.07 -0.73 -41.98
C PHE A 438 1.99 -0.51 -40.77
N ILE A 439 1.50 0.22 -39.79
CA ILE A 439 2.16 0.37 -38.50
C ILE A 439 1.78 -0.84 -37.62
N ALA A 440 2.77 -1.50 -37.03
CA ALA A 440 2.55 -2.57 -36.09
C ALA A 440 1.91 -2.02 -34.81
N ALA A 441 0.64 -2.31 -34.61
CA ALA A 441 -0.07 -2.05 -33.36
C ALA A 441 -0.27 -3.36 -32.63
N ILE A 442 0.23 -3.46 -31.40
CA ILE A 442 0.32 -4.71 -30.66
C ILE A 442 -0.21 -4.47 -29.26
N ARG A 443 -1.04 -5.42 -28.78
CA ARG A 443 -1.56 -5.47 -27.43
C ARG A 443 -0.92 -6.60 -26.65
N GLN A 444 -0.48 -6.30 -25.43
CA GLN A 444 -0.10 -7.28 -24.43
C GLN A 444 -1.09 -7.25 -23.28
N THR A 445 -1.48 -8.42 -22.80
CA THR A 445 -2.47 -8.56 -21.73
C THR A 445 -1.89 -9.39 -20.59
N PHE A 446 -2.17 -8.97 -19.36
CA PHE A 446 -1.96 -9.74 -18.14
C PHE A 446 -3.33 -10.11 -17.57
N SER A 447 -3.55 -11.37 -17.27
CA SER A 447 -4.84 -11.84 -16.74
C SER A 447 -5.06 -11.32 -15.31
N ALA A 448 -6.30 -11.24 -14.87
CA ALA A 448 -6.62 -10.91 -13.49
C ALA A 448 -5.93 -11.85 -12.48
N ALA A 449 -5.86 -13.14 -12.78
CA ALA A 449 -5.20 -14.12 -11.93
C ALA A 449 -3.68 -13.87 -11.80
N THR A 450 -3.03 -13.43 -12.89
CA THR A 450 -1.60 -13.08 -12.90
C THR A 450 -1.29 -11.84 -12.06
N LEU A 451 -2.27 -10.93 -11.95
CA LEU A 451 -2.17 -9.68 -11.20
C LEU A 451 -2.93 -9.73 -9.87
N THR A 452 -3.06 -10.91 -9.30
CA THR A 452 -3.62 -11.15 -7.97
C THR A 452 -2.58 -11.84 -7.11
N ASP A 453 -2.27 -11.26 -5.95
CA ASP A 453 -1.36 -11.85 -5.01
C ASP A 453 -2.01 -12.98 -4.18
N THR A 454 -1.22 -13.68 -3.39
CA THR A 454 -1.72 -14.81 -2.58
C THR A 454 -2.64 -14.40 -1.43
N ASP A 455 -2.69 -13.12 -1.08
CA ASP A 455 -3.57 -12.56 -0.05
C ASP A 455 -4.87 -11.99 -0.64
N GLY A 456 -4.97 -11.96 -1.97
CA GLY A 456 -6.14 -11.46 -2.68
C GLY A 456 -6.10 -9.96 -3.00
N ALA A 457 -4.97 -9.28 -2.80
CA ALA A 457 -4.80 -7.95 -3.37
C ALA A 457 -4.55 -8.08 -4.88
N CYS A 458 -5.25 -7.31 -5.70
CA CYS A 458 -5.23 -7.46 -7.15
C CYS A 458 -5.35 -6.13 -7.89
N PHE A 459 -5.00 -6.15 -9.17
CA PHE A 459 -5.28 -5.02 -10.06
C PHE A 459 -6.79 -4.84 -10.25
N GLY A 460 -7.28 -3.62 -10.02
CA GLY A 460 -8.69 -3.27 -10.13
C GLY A 460 -9.07 -2.08 -9.26
N ASP A 461 -10.32 -2.03 -8.83
CA ASP A 461 -10.88 -0.96 -8.00
C ASP A 461 -10.81 -1.25 -6.47
N GLY A 462 -10.14 -2.30 -6.08
CA GLY A 462 -10.05 -2.78 -4.70
C GLY A 462 -11.21 -3.65 -4.24
N ASN A 463 -12.25 -3.83 -5.07
CA ASN A 463 -13.40 -4.70 -4.82
C ASN A 463 -13.47 -5.84 -5.82
N SER A 464 -13.03 -5.61 -7.06
CA SER A 464 -13.00 -6.58 -8.15
C SER A 464 -11.62 -6.64 -8.79
N CYS A 465 -11.20 -7.83 -9.21
CA CYS A 465 -9.95 -8.06 -9.91
C CYS A 465 -10.17 -8.00 -11.42
N SER A 466 -9.31 -7.29 -12.13
CA SER A 466 -9.39 -7.07 -13.57
C SER A 466 -8.11 -7.51 -14.27
N ALA A 467 -8.23 -7.82 -15.57
CA ALA A 467 -7.07 -7.96 -16.44
C ALA A 467 -6.54 -6.57 -16.80
N TYR A 468 -5.24 -6.48 -17.01
CA TYR A 468 -4.58 -5.29 -17.52
C TYR A 468 -4.10 -5.50 -18.94
N SER A 469 -4.37 -4.55 -19.82
CA SER A 469 -3.86 -4.55 -21.19
C SER A 469 -3.24 -3.21 -21.53
N TYR A 470 -2.17 -3.25 -22.30
CA TYR A 470 -1.58 -2.04 -22.86
C TYR A 470 -1.22 -2.25 -24.33
N ASP A 471 -1.27 -1.18 -25.08
CA ASP A 471 -0.99 -1.15 -26.49
C ASP A 471 0.31 -0.39 -26.74
N PHE A 472 1.12 -0.89 -27.69
CA PHE A 472 2.31 -0.21 -28.13
C PHE A 472 2.39 -0.25 -29.66
N SER A 473 2.45 0.91 -30.27
CA SER A 473 2.36 1.02 -31.74
C SER A 473 3.04 2.25 -32.31
N ASP A 474 3.32 3.26 -31.50
CA ASP A 474 3.54 4.61 -32.00
C ASP A 474 5.01 5.01 -32.09
N SER A 475 5.94 4.03 -32.10
CA SER A 475 7.35 4.34 -32.26
C SER A 475 7.71 4.50 -33.73
N PRO A 476 8.48 5.54 -34.11
CA PRO A 476 9.06 5.61 -35.43
C PRO A 476 9.84 4.32 -35.70
N GLY A 477 9.51 3.62 -36.81
CA GLY A 477 10.15 2.36 -37.16
C GLY A 477 9.35 1.10 -36.93
N SER A 478 8.10 1.19 -36.45
CA SER A 478 7.17 0.04 -36.38
C SER A 478 6.40 -0.22 -37.67
N GLU A 479 6.70 0.46 -38.77
CA GLU A 479 6.10 0.17 -40.08
C GLU A 479 6.55 -1.20 -40.58
N VAL A 480 5.61 -2.00 -41.07
CA VAL A 480 5.84 -3.36 -41.60
C VAL A 480 5.42 -3.44 -43.04
N ARG A 481 6.29 -4.01 -43.90
CA ARG A 481 6.08 -4.12 -45.34
C ARG A 481 6.21 -5.56 -45.80
N LEU A 482 5.32 -6.02 -46.69
CA LEU A 482 5.46 -7.30 -47.36
C LEU A 482 6.48 -7.15 -48.51
N GLY A 483 7.62 -7.80 -48.35
CA GLY A 483 8.73 -7.71 -49.30
C GLY A 483 8.94 -8.95 -50.15
N ARG A 484 9.62 -8.79 -51.30
CA ARG A 484 10.20 -9.88 -52.07
C ARG A 484 11.48 -9.40 -52.79
N LEU A 485 12.41 -10.33 -52.97
CA LEU A 485 13.52 -10.16 -53.92
C LEU A 485 13.10 -10.75 -55.25
N ARG A 486 13.25 -10.03 -56.32
CA ARG A 486 12.97 -10.47 -57.69
C ARG A 486 14.25 -10.43 -58.53
N LEU A 487 14.47 -11.51 -59.31
CA LEU A 487 15.45 -11.57 -60.36
C LEU A 487 14.73 -11.67 -61.69
N ASP A 488 14.97 -10.74 -62.60
CA ASP A 488 14.39 -10.79 -63.95
C ASP A 488 15.25 -11.68 -64.86
N ASN A 489 14.59 -12.34 -65.77
CA ASN A 489 15.27 -13.10 -66.84
C ASN A 489 15.99 -12.15 -67.81
N ALA A 490 17.10 -12.59 -68.36
CA ALA A 490 17.78 -11.86 -69.39
C ALA A 490 18.26 -12.77 -70.54
N HIS A 491 18.39 -12.16 -71.68
CA HIS A 491 18.87 -12.82 -72.89
C HIS A 491 19.89 -11.94 -73.59
N GLY A 492 21.00 -12.53 -74.04
CA GLY A 492 22.09 -11.78 -74.66
C GLY A 492 23.02 -12.65 -75.47
N SER A 493 24.03 -12.00 -76.11
CA SER A 493 25.10 -12.69 -76.83
C SER A 493 25.99 -13.47 -75.85
N GLU A 494 26.47 -14.61 -76.26
CA GLU A 494 27.46 -15.43 -75.57
C GLU A 494 28.83 -14.76 -75.45
N LEU A 495 29.04 -13.72 -76.27
CA LEU A 495 30.30 -12.96 -76.29
C LEU A 495 30.33 -11.69 -75.46
N GLN A 496 29.20 -11.40 -74.78
CA GLN A 496 29.08 -10.22 -73.92
C GLN A 496 28.57 -10.61 -72.51
N ALA A 497 28.93 -9.78 -71.53
CA ALA A 497 28.41 -9.94 -70.20
C ALA A 497 26.88 -9.74 -70.16
N LEU A 498 26.17 -10.56 -69.37
CA LEU A 498 24.74 -10.50 -69.28
C LEU A 498 24.34 -10.14 -67.85
N ASP A 499 23.52 -9.11 -67.72
CA ASP A 499 23.01 -8.65 -66.41
C ASP A 499 21.59 -9.20 -66.19
N LEU A 500 21.38 -9.93 -65.09
CA LEU A 500 20.05 -10.25 -64.55
C LEU A 500 19.66 -9.13 -63.60
N PRO A 501 18.66 -8.30 -63.93
CA PRO A 501 18.21 -7.25 -63.01
C PRO A 501 17.67 -7.83 -61.73
N LEU A 502 18.13 -7.28 -60.58
CA LEU A 502 17.70 -7.58 -59.25
C LEU A 502 16.85 -6.43 -58.71
N ARG A 503 15.72 -6.74 -58.11
CA ARG A 503 14.87 -5.73 -57.48
C ARG A 503 14.45 -6.22 -56.11
N ILE A 504 14.51 -5.32 -55.13
CA ILE A 504 13.81 -5.47 -53.87
C ILE A 504 12.47 -4.75 -54.01
N GLU A 505 11.38 -5.42 -53.81
CA GLU A 505 10.06 -4.89 -54.05
C GLU A 505 9.18 -5.06 -52.82
N THR A 506 8.28 -4.09 -52.56
CA THR A 506 7.25 -4.17 -51.52
C THR A 506 5.85 -4.07 -52.10
N TRP A 507 4.91 -4.76 -51.48
CA TRP A 507 3.51 -4.75 -51.86
C TRP A 507 2.87 -3.41 -51.48
N GLN A 508 2.25 -2.73 -52.45
CA GLN A 508 1.66 -1.42 -52.29
C GLN A 508 0.18 -1.45 -52.67
N ASN A 509 -0.66 -0.62 -52.05
CA ASN A 509 -2.07 -0.48 -52.35
C ASN A 509 -2.29 0.48 -53.54
N LEU A 510 -1.73 0.13 -54.70
CA LEU A 510 -1.89 0.89 -55.92
C LEU A 510 -2.62 0.02 -56.98
N ALA A 511 -3.66 0.55 -57.63
CA ALA A 511 -4.41 -0.11 -58.70
C ALA A 511 -4.83 -1.55 -58.35
N GLY A 512 -5.33 -1.81 -57.11
CA GLY A 512 -5.75 -3.14 -56.68
C GLY A 512 -4.63 -4.00 -56.10
N GLY A 513 -3.47 -3.42 -55.81
CA GLY A 513 -2.30 -4.06 -55.23
C GLY A 513 -1.23 -4.41 -56.31
N SER A 514 0.00 -3.97 -56.06
CA SER A 514 1.14 -4.29 -56.90
C SER A 514 2.44 -4.19 -56.14
N PHE A 515 3.44 -4.97 -56.58
CA PHE A 515 4.81 -4.82 -56.07
C PHE A 515 5.49 -3.61 -56.73
N ARG A 516 6.19 -2.82 -55.93
CA ARG A 516 7.00 -1.66 -56.35
C ARG A 516 8.38 -1.74 -55.72
N VAL A 517 9.36 -1.16 -56.44
CA VAL A 517 10.74 -1.10 -55.97
C VAL A 517 10.79 -0.36 -54.64
N GLU A 518 11.49 -0.94 -53.65
CA GLU A 518 11.66 -0.40 -52.31
C GLU A 518 12.91 0.44 -52.22
N GLY A 519 12.78 1.74 -52.46
CA GLY A 519 13.91 2.68 -52.46
C GLY A 519 14.53 2.98 -51.10
N LEU A 520 13.84 2.63 -50.00
CA LEU A 520 14.32 2.86 -48.64
C LEU A 520 15.00 1.62 -48.03
N ASP A 521 15.15 0.54 -48.78
CA ASP A 521 15.86 -0.65 -48.30
C ASP A 521 17.35 -0.35 -48.09
N THR A 522 17.80 -0.48 -46.86
CA THR A 522 19.19 -0.37 -46.43
C THR A 522 19.71 -1.62 -45.74
N CYS A 523 18.85 -2.62 -45.53
CA CYS A 523 19.20 -3.86 -44.85
C CYS A 523 19.57 -5.02 -45.79
N THR A 524 19.17 -4.98 -47.06
CA THR A 524 19.50 -6.02 -48.04
C THR A 524 20.84 -5.71 -48.73
N THR A 525 21.92 -5.99 -47.99
CA THR A 525 23.31 -5.68 -48.42
C THR A 525 23.98 -6.89 -49.09
N ALA A 526 25.15 -6.67 -49.70
CA ALA A 526 26.02 -7.73 -50.22
C ALA A 526 26.36 -8.78 -49.14
N ALA A 527 26.57 -8.36 -47.90
CA ALA A 527 26.87 -9.27 -46.79
C ALA A 527 25.69 -10.16 -46.44
N VAL A 528 24.47 -9.67 -46.61
CA VAL A 528 23.22 -10.42 -46.37
C VAL A 528 22.95 -11.40 -47.51
N LEU A 529 23.08 -10.94 -48.76
CA LEU A 529 22.81 -11.76 -49.96
C LEU A 529 23.93 -12.75 -50.26
N GLN A 530 25.17 -12.47 -49.80
CA GLN A 530 26.37 -13.27 -49.99
C GLN A 530 26.72 -13.56 -51.46
N THR A 531 27.24 -14.76 -51.75
CA THR A 531 27.70 -15.14 -53.09
C THR A 531 26.53 -15.71 -53.91
N PRO A 532 26.38 -15.25 -55.17
CA PRO A 532 25.42 -15.85 -56.08
C PRO A 532 25.81 -17.27 -56.47
N ALA A 533 24.82 -18.05 -56.86
CA ALA A 533 25.03 -19.42 -57.34
C ALA A 533 24.34 -19.63 -58.70
N LEU A 534 24.93 -20.47 -59.50
CA LEU A 534 24.42 -20.90 -60.79
C LEU A 534 23.90 -22.35 -60.71
N SER A 535 22.79 -22.63 -61.37
CA SER A 535 22.16 -23.95 -61.41
C SER A 535 21.37 -24.19 -62.66
N SER A 536 20.87 -25.38 -62.88
CA SER A 536 19.93 -25.76 -64.00
C SER A 536 20.50 -25.34 -65.36
N TYR A 537 21.65 -25.88 -65.68
CA TYR A 537 22.34 -25.59 -66.94
C TYR A 537 21.63 -26.31 -68.11
N THR A 538 21.62 -25.65 -69.28
CA THR A 538 21.14 -26.23 -70.53
C THR A 538 22.01 -25.82 -71.72
N GLY A 539 21.86 -26.53 -72.82
CA GLY A 539 22.66 -26.31 -74.02
C GLY A 539 24.10 -26.79 -73.86
N GLN A 540 25.07 -25.93 -74.16
CA GLN A 540 26.47 -26.22 -74.05
C GLN A 540 27.07 -25.82 -72.70
N LEU A 541 26.29 -25.13 -71.84
CA LEU A 541 26.70 -24.73 -70.50
C LEU A 541 26.58 -25.90 -69.51
N SER A 542 27.54 -25.98 -68.61
CA SER A 542 27.58 -26.95 -67.52
C SER A 542 28.31 -26.32 -66.32
N GLN A 543 28.20 -26.93 -65.14
CA GLN A 543 28.90 -26.47 -63.94
C GLN A 543 30.42 -26.55 -64.10
N GLN A 544 30.95 -27.47 -64.93
CA GLN A 544 32.36 -27.65 -65.16
C GLN A 544 32.97 -26.57 -66.04
N ASN A 545 32.22 -26.02 -67.00
CA ASN A 545 32.69 -24.97 -67.91
C ASN A 545 32.21 -23.58 -67.58
N TYR A 546 31.17 -23.44 -66.70
CA TYR A 546 30.61 -22.16 -66.33
C TYR A 546 30.14 -22.20 -64.87
N GLY A 547 31.09 -22.07 -63.94
CA GLY A 547 30.86 -22.16 -62.49
C GLY A 547 30.44 -20.86 -61.84
N ASN A 548 30.27 -20.88 -60.52
CA ASN A 548 29.86 -19.71 -59.72
C ASN A 548 30.90 -18.58 -59.71
N ASP A 549 32.14 -18.83 -60.14
CA ASP A 549 33.19 -17.82 -60.36
C ASP A 549 32.88 -16.88 -61.54
N LYS A 550 31.90 -17.23 -62.37
CA LYS A 550 31.48 -16.48 -63.55
C LYS A 550 30.33 -15.51 -63.27
N VAL A 551 29.80 -15.47 -62.07
CA VAL A 551 28.70 -14.57 -61.69
C VAL A 551 29.14 -13.64 -60.54
N THR A 552 28.82 -12.37 -60.64
CA THR A 552 29.13 -11.35 -59.61
C THR A 552 27.84 -10.64 -59.21
N LEU A 553 27.63 -10.49 -57.90
CA LEU A 553 26.55 -9.67 -57.35
C LEU A 553 26.97 -8.21 -57.32
N ILE A 554 26.20 -7.34 -57.98
CA ILE A 554 26.17 -5.92 -57.73
C ILE A 554 25.01 -5.68 -56.76
N ALA A 555 25.35 -5.43 -55.50
CA ALA A 555 24.38 -5.36 -54.40
C ALA A 555 23.33 -4.26 -54.64
N PRO A 556 22.11 -4.44 -54.13
CA PRO A 556 21.07 -3.43 -54.28
C PRO A 556 21.45 -2.10 -53.65
N SER A 557 21.15 -1.02 -54.34
CA SER A 557 21.15 0.35 -53.84
C SER A 557 19.82 0.97 -54.22
N ALA A 558 19.11 1.55 -53.26
CA ALA A 558 17.71 2.00 -53.43
C ALA A 558 16.82 0.93 -54.08
N GLY A 559 16.96 -0.33 -53.62
CA GLY A 559 16.18 -1.46 -54.10
C GLY A 559 16.54 -2.03 -55.47
N LEU A 560 17.57 -1.51 -56.14
CA LEU A 560 17.98 -1.94 -57.46
C LEU A 560 19.41 -2.49 -57.46
N GLY A 561 19.60 -3.67 -58.03
CA GLY A 561 20.89 -4.35 -58.17
C GLY A 561 20.90 -5.24 -59.40
N LEU A 562 21.91 -6.09 -59.54
CA LEU A 562 21.96 -7.07 -60.64
C LEU A 562 22.96 -8.21 -60.33
N LEU A 563 22.74 -9.36 -60.97
CA LEU A 563 23.75 -10.39 -61.13
C LEU A 563 24.41 -10.25 -62.50
N ARG A 564 25.70 -9.98 -62.53
CA ARG A 564 26.48 -9.86 -63.77
C ARG A 564 27.15 -11.21 -64.06
N LEU A 565 26.78 -11.80 -65.20
CA LEU A 565 27.33 -13.04 -65.68
C LEU A 565 28.39 -12.72 -66.73
N GLN A 566 29.57 -13.35 -66.63
CA GLN A 566 30.63 -13.19 -67.61
C GLN A 566 30.25 -13.82 -68.94
N PRO A 567 30.87 -13.41 -70.10
CA PRO A 567 30.65 -14.04 -71.39
C PRO A 567 31.04 -15.50 -71.36
N PRO A 568 30.14 -16.47 -71.65
CA PRO A 568 30.53 -17.88 -71.68
C PRO A 568 31.25 -18.33 -72.94
N GLY A 569 31.16 -17.58 -74.01
CA GLY A 569 31.68 -17.96 -75.31
C GLY A 569 30.99 -19.11 -76.01
N ILE A 570 29.98 -19.66 -75.42
CA ILE A 570 29.19 -20.80 -75.93
C ILE A 570 27.71 -20.59 -75.61
N ASN A 571 26.82 -21.22 -76.41
CA ASN A 571 25.36 -21.08 -76.26
C ASN A 571 24.80 -21.96 -75.15
N GLY A 572 23.82 -21.45 -74.45
CA GLY A 572 23.11 -22.22 -73.44
C GLY A 572 22.31 -21.33 -72.50
N SER A 573 21.75 -21.92 -71.47
CA SER A 573 21.13 -21.15 -70.42
C SER A 573 21.45 -21.69 -69.02
N VAL A 574 21.35 -20.82 -68.04
CA VAL A 574 21.63 -21.14 -66.64
C VAL A 574 20.73 -20.29 -65.74
N LEU A 575 20.30 -20.86 -64.62
CA LEU A 575 19.59 -20.11 -63.58
C LEU A 575 20.63 -19.48 -62.64
N GLY A 576 20.57 -18.17 -62.50
CA GLY A 576 21.26 -17.43 -61.45
C GLY A 576 20.34 -17.20 -60.25
N GLY A 577 20.88 -17.38 -59.04
CA GLY A 577 20.14 -17.19 -57.81
C GLY A 577 21.02 -16.70 -56.67
N LEU A 578 20.39 -16.34 -55.58
CA LEU A 578 21.02 -15.89 -54.32
C LEU A 578 20.57 -16.81 -53.18
N PRO A 579 21.27 -17.93 -52.91
CA PRO A 579 20.85 -18.93 -51.91
C PRO A 579 20.73 -18.37 -50.49
N ALA A 580 21.51 -17.33 -50.18
CA ALA A 580 21.47 -16.68 -48.87
C ALA A 580 20.40 -15.58 -48.76
N THR A 581 19.50 -15.44 -49.76
CA THR A 581 18.38 -14.50 -49.66
C THR A 581 17.61 -14.75 -48.37
N PRO A 582 17.37 -13.75 -47.51
CA PRO A 582 16.61 -13.93 -46.31
C PRO A 582 15.16 -14.38 -46.60
N SER A 583 14.62 -15.25 -45.75
CA SER A 583 13.29 -15.82 -45.95
C SER A 583 12.15 -14.80 -46.00
N TRP A 584 12.34 -13.61 -45.40
CA TRP A 584 11.36 -12.52 -45.48
C TRP A 584 11.30 -11.86 -46.88
N LEU A 585 12.27 -12.10 -47.77
CA LEU A 585 12.26 -11.69 -49.18
C LEU A 585 11.89 -12.82 -50.12
N PHE A 586 11.52 -13.99 -49.63
CA PHE A 586 11.01 -15.09 -50.46
C PHE A 586 9.61 -14.75 -50.99
N TYR A 587 9.26 -15.36 -52.12
CA TYR A 587 7.94 -15.25 -52.74
C TYR A 587 7.53 -16.58 -53.38
N ASP A 588 6.25 -16.80 -53.53
CA ASP A 588 5.71 -17.99 -54.22
C ASP A 588 5.73 -17.77 -55.72
N TRP A 589 6.85 -18.07 -56.37
CA TRP A 589 7.05 -17.83 -57.82
C TRP A 589 6.34 -18.87 -58.69
N ASN A 590 6.07 -20.05 -58.18
CA ASN A 590 5.65 -21.19 -58.96
C ASN A 590 4.44 -21.95 -58.34
N GLY A 591 3.76 -21.42 -57.33
CA GLY A 591 2.64 -22.05 -56.64
C GLY A 591 3.02 -23.21 -55.73
N LYS A 592 4.31 -23.34 -55.35
CA LYS A 592 4.81 -24.45 -54.50
C LYS A 592 5.26 -24.03 -53.13
N GLY A 593 5.09 -22.77 -52.81
CA GLY A 593 5.53 -22.16 -51.54
C GLY A 593 6.55 -21.05 -51.75
N ARG A 594 6.83 -20.33 -50.67
CA ARG A 594 7.76 -19.20 -50.70
C ARG A 594 9.20 -19.70 -50.83
N GLU A 595 9.89 -19.21 -51.84
CA GLU A 595 11.27 -19.56 -52.16
C GLU A 595 12.12 -18.36 -52.62
N ALA A 596 13.44 -18.50 -52.63
CA ALA A 596 14.35 -17.48 -53.15
C ALA A 596 14.14 -17.33 -54.65
N ALA A 597 14.26 -16.10 -55.14
CA ALA A 597 14.12 -15.81 -56.56
C ALA A 597 15.29 -16.40 -57.37
N THR A 598 14.97 -16.87 -58.57
CA THR A 598 15.98 -17.21 -59.60
C THR A 598 15.65 -16.48 -60.88
N GLY A 599 16.70 -16.09 -61.64
CA GLY A 599 16.57 -15.49 -62.94
C GLY A 599 17.26 -16.35 -63.99
N LEU A 600 16.60 -16.52 -65.13
CA LEU A 600 17.13 -17.31 -66.27
C LEU A 600 18.01 -16.40 -67.13
N ALA A 601 19.30 -16.72 -67.19
CA ALA A 601 20.24 -16.16 -68.15
C ALA A 601 20.29 -17.08 -69.39
N ARG A 602 20.01 -16.54 -70.55
CA ARG A 602 20.11 -17.27 -71.80
C ARG A 602 21.12 -16.61 -72.72
N PHE A 603 22.13 -17.35 -73.13
CA PHE A 603 23.22 -16.92 -74.01
C PHE A 603 23.09 -17.57 -75.40
N GLY A 604 23.30 -16.83 -76.40
CA GLY A 604 23.27 -17.29 -77.81
C GLY A 604 22.45 -16.39 -78.68
N ILE A 605 22.62 -16.56 -79.99
CA ILE A 605 21.91 -15.78 -81.00
C ILE A 605 20.42 -16.16 -80.92
N TYR A 606 19.58 -15.21 -80.51
CA TYR A 606 18.14 -15.36 -80.70
C TYR A 606 17.82 -15.42 -82.16
N ARG A 607 17.57 -16.62 -82.71
CA ARG A 607 16.85 -16.70 -83.99
C ARG A 607 15.40 -16.29 -83.65
N GLY A 608 15.16 -14.99 -83.79
CA GLY A 608 13.79 -14.51 -83.86
C GLY A 608 13.09 -15.33 -84.92
N SER A 609 11.79 -15.59 -84.73
CA SER A 609 10.93 -16.11 -85.79
C SER A 609 11.30 -15.32 -87.07
N SER A 610 11.50 -16.04 -88.17
CA SER A 610 11.84 -15.44 -89.46
C SER A 610 10.98 -14.20 -89.67
N PRO A 611 11.60 -13.07 -90.17
CA PRO A 611 10.84 -11.85 -90.32
C PRO A 611 9.63 -12.14 -91.20
N MET A 612 8.40 -11.93 -90.71
CA MET A 612 7.23 -11.95 -91.55
C MET A 612 7.30 -10.77 -92.49
N ILE A 613 7.63 -11.06 -93.74
CA ILE A 613 7.59 -10.05 -94.81
C ILE A 613 6.13 -9.86 -95.14
N PHE A 614 5.50 -8.80 -94.68
CA PHE A 614 4.17 -8.39 -95.16
C PHE A 614 4.32 -7.83 -96.52
N ARG A 615 4.02 -8.61 -97.59
CA ARG A 615 3.78 -8.08 -98.93
C ARG A 615 2.34 -7.52 -98.93
N ARG A 616 2.26 -6.21 -98.96
CA ARG A 616 1.00 -5.54 -99.27
C ARG A 616 0.88 -5.52 -100.80
N GLU A 617 0.05 -6.42 -101.33
CA GLU A 617 -0.43 -6.33 -102.68
C GLU A 617 -1.42 -5.19 -102.79
N VAL A 618 -1.09 -4.15 -103.51
CA VAL A 618 -2.02 -3.08 -103.84
C VAL A 618 -2.62 -3.47 -105.23
N TYR A 619 -3.86 -4.01 -105.18
CA TYR A 619 -4.62 -4.11 -106.40
C TYR A 619 -5.08 -2.71 -106.83
N ARG A 620 -4.86 -2.38 -108.08
CA ARG A 620 -5.43 -1.21 -108.75
C ARG A 620 -6.83 -1.48 -109.20
#